data_4acebc88e1010f7a508ffbe25e42ca3c
#
_entry.id   4acebc88e1010f7a508ffbe25e42ca3c
#
_cell.length_a   1.000
_cell.length_b   1.000
_cell.length_c   1.000
_cell.angle_alpha   90.00
_cell.angle_beta   90.00
_cell.angle_gamma   90.00
#
_symmetry.space_group_name_H-M   'P 1'
#
loop_
_entity.id
_entity.type
_entity.pdbx_description
1 polymer ?
#
loop_
_entity_poly.entity_id
_entity_poly.type
_entity_poly.pdbx_seq_one_letter_code
_entity_poly.pdbx_strand_id
1 'polypeptide(L)'
;MNEENIKIEDIIDGLKKRWQLIVTITLIAIIISAVVSFFIIKPKYEASAKLFVGKEATTENYNNSDITMYQQLVKTYTSLIKTEDLVGKALKDNNIDLDPKIVVSALSAEQITNTQLMQVKYISKNKEEAANVVKAVTDEFIKESSALIKNADVKIIESVKLPENPVSPNKKMNIAISKIGRAHVWT
;
A
#
# COMPACT_ATOMS: atom_id res chain seq x y z
N MET A 1 -30.11 -49.74 0.93
CA MET A 1 -29.15 -48.65 1.23
C MET A 1 -29.86 -47.72 2.21
N ASN A 2 -29.50 -47.77 3.50
CA ASN A 2 -30.10 -46.92 4.49
C ASN A 2 -29.49 -45.50 4.35
N GLU A 3 -30.30 -44.59 3.89
CA GLU A 3 -29.95 -43.16 3.96
C GLU A 3 -30.06 -42.77 5.46
N GLU A 4 -28.93 -42.73 6.13
CA GLU A 4 -28.85 -42.14 7.48
C GLU A 4 -29.09 -40.64 7.32
N ASN A 5 -30.32 -40.19 7.55
CA ASN A 5 -30.66 -38.80 7.67
C ASN A 5 -29.97 -38.25 8.91
N ILE A 6 -28.78 -37.68 8.76
CA ILE A 6 -28.06 -36.97 9.84
C ILE A 6 -28.95 -35.80 10.27
N LYS A 7 -29.54 -35.93 11.45
CA LYS A 7 -30.36 -34.85 12.04
C LYS A 7 -29.45 -33.75 12.55
N ILE A 8 -29.87 -32.50 12.37
CA ILE A 8 -29.15 -31.32 12.88
C ILE A 8 -28.90 -31.43 14.38
N GLU A 9 -29.80 -32.08 15.12
CA GLU A 9 -29.70 -32.38 16.54
C GLU A 9 -28.46 -33.22 16.88
N ASP A 10 -28.15 -34.25 16.08
CA ASP A 10 -26.99 -35.12 16.27
C ASP A 10 -25.66 -34.36 16.10
N ILE A 11 -25.63 -33.35 15.18
CA ILE A 11 -24.47 -32.50 14.99
C ILE A 11 -24.27 -31.56 16.19
N ILE A 12 -25.36 -30.99 16.70
CA ILE A 12 -25.33 -30.08 17.87
C ILE A 12 -24.88 -30.83 19.12
N ASP A 13 -25.38 -32.02 19.32
CA ASP A 13 -25.01 -32.84 20.49
C ASP A 13 -23.56 -33.35 20.39
N GLY A 14 -23.08 -33.68 19.20
CA GLY A 14 -21.68 -33.99 18.94
C GLY A 14 -20.75 -32.78 19.26
N LEU A 15 -21.14 -31.55 18.86
CA LEU A 15 -20.42 -30.32 19.19
C LEU A 15 -20.41 -30.06 20.70
N LYS A 16 -21.57 -30.18 21.37
CA LYS A 16 -21.68 -30.00 22.82
C LYS A 16 -20.85 -31.03 23.61
N LYS A 17 -20.81 -32.27 23.15
CA LYS A 17 -20.03 -33.35 23.80
C LYS A 17 -18.53 -33.11 23.69
N ARG A 18 -18.05 -32.43 22.66
CA ARG A 18 -16.62 -32.19 22.39
C ARG A 18 -16.21 -30.73 22.48
N TRP A 19 -17.00 -29.87 23.10
CA TRP A 19 -16.76 -28.44 23.19
C TRP A 19 -15.38 -28.07 23.77
N GLN A 20 -14.92 -28.82 24.77
CA GLN A 20 -13.61 -28.61 25.40
C GLN A 20 -12.47 -28.83 24.38
N LEU A 21 -12.59 -29.86 23.55
CA LEU A 21 -11.60 -30.18 22.51
C LEU A 21 -11.59 -29.07 21.45
N ILE A 22 -12.75 -28.57 21.02
CA ILE A 22 -12.89 -27.49 20.07
C ILE A 22 -12.25 -26.20 20.63
N VAL A 23 -12.57 -25.86 21.88
CA VAL A 23 -11.99 -24.68 22.54
C VAL A 23 -10.48 -24.80 22.69
N THR A 24 -9.96 -25.96 23.05
CA THR A 24 -8.52 -26.17 23.18
C THR A 24 -7.78 -26.03 21.84
N ILE A 25 -8.29 -26.65 20.78
CA ILE A 25 -7.70 -26.52 19.42
C ILE A 25 -7.74 -25.07 18.95
N THR A 26 -8.86 -24.38 19.16
CA THR A 26 -9.01 -22.97 18.80
C THR A 26 -8.03 -22.08 19.56
N LEU A 27 -7.85 -22.31 20.86
CA LEU A 27 -6.88 -21.57 21.68
C LEU A 27 -5.44 -21.80 21.18
N ILE A 28 -5.07 -23.04 20.88
CA ILE A 28 -3.75 -23.37 20.33
C ILE A 28 -3.54 -22.68 18.99
N ALA A 29 -4.53 -22.71 18.09
CA ALA A 29 -4.46 -22.05 16.80
C ALA A 29 -4.29 -20.52 16.93
N ILE A 30 -4.98 -19.90 17.88
CA ILE A 30 -4.84 -18.46 18.18
C ILE A 30 -3.44 -18.14 18.69
N ILE A 31 -2.90 -18.96 19.61
CA ILE A 31 -1.55 -18.76 20.14
C ILE A 31 -0.51 -18.91 19.03
N ILE A 32 -0.60 -19.94 18.20
CA ILE A 32 0.32 -20.14 17.07
C ILE A 32 0.21 -18.95 16.09
N SER A 33 -0.98 -18.52 15.74
CA SER A 33 -1.21 -17.36 14.86
C SER A 33 -0.62 -16.07 15.45
N ALA A 34 -0.77 -15.86 16.76
CA ALA A 34 -0.18 -14.72 17.44
C ALA A 34 1.36 -14.79 17.41
N VAL A 35 1.96 -15.93 17.73
CA VAL A 35 3.43 -16.10 17.68
C VAL A 35 3.96 -15.84 16.28
N VAL A 36 3.35 -16.41 15.24
CA VAL A 36 3.73 -16.19 13.84
C VAL A 36 3.60 -14.71 13.48
N SER A 37 2.51 -14.06 13.85
CA SER A 37 2.28 -12.64 13.52
C SER A 37 3.22 -11.69 14.24
N PHE A 38 3.66 -12.00 15.47
CA PHE A 38 4.52 -11.10 16.23
C PHE A 38 6.02 -11.36 16.05
N PHE A 39 6.41 -12.62 15.81
CA PHE A 39 7.82 -13.01 15.79
C PHE A 39 8.36 -13.28 14.37
N ILE A 40 7.52 -13.72 13.43
CA ILE A 40 7.96 -14.11 12.08
C ILE A 40 7.74 -12.99 11.07
N ILE A 41 6.65 -12.23 11.17
CA ILE A 41 6.34 -11.17 10.22
C ILE A 41 7.14 -9.92 10.57
N LYS A 42 8.15 -9.60 9.75
CA LYS A 42 8.92 -8.35 9.90
C LYS A 42 8.02 -7.13 9.62
N PRO A 43 8.14 -6.06 10.41
CA PRO A 43 7.39 -4.84 10.15
C PRO A 43 7.77 -4.27 8.78
N LYS A 44 6.77 -3.67 8.10
CA LYS A 44 6.95 -2.93 6.85
C LYS A 44 6.58 -1.48 7.07
N TYR A 45 7.35 -0.59 6.48
CA TYR A 45 7.19 0.85 6.57
C TYR A 45 6.82 1.39 5.19
N GLU A 46 5.88 2.32 5.12
CA GLU A 46 5.45 3.00 3.91
C GLU A 46 5.92 4.46 3.98
N ALA A 47 6.71 4.87 3.00
CA ALA A 47 6.97 6.28 2.74
C ALA A 47 6.11 6.75 1.58
N SER A 48 5.71 8.01 1.60
CA SER A 48 4.92 8.59 0.52
C SER A 48 5.30 10.05 0.25
N ALA A 49 5.05 10.46 -1.01
CA ALA A 49 5.09 11.85 -1.45
C ALA A 49 3.83 12.17 -2.24
N LYS A 50 3.41 13.44 -2.26
CA LYS A 50 2.35 13.90 -3.15
C LYS A 50 2.89 14.96 -4.10
N LEU A 51 2.59 14.77 -5.37
CA LEU A 51 2.98 15.63 -6.47
C LEU A 51 1.74 16.28 -7.06
N PHE A 52 1.85 17.55 -7.38
CA PHE A 52 0.88 18.29 -8.19
C PHE A 52 1.38 18.36 -9.62
N VAL A 53 0.49 18.10 -10.57
CA VAL A 53 0.75 18.22 -12.00
C VAL A 53 -0.13 19.32 -12.56
N GLY A 54 0.46 20.40 -13.01
CA GLY A 54 -0.28 21.54 -13.49
C GLY A 54 0.46 22.31 -14.57
N LYS A 55 0.00 23.52 -14.86
CA LYS A 55 0.64 24.47 -15.75
C LYS A 55 1.70 25.25 -14.98
N GLU A 56 2.81 25.51 -15.62
CA GLU A 56 3.76 26.49 -15.12
C GLU A 56 3.05 27.83 -14.88
N ALA A 57 3.37 28.51 -13.78
CA ALA A 57 2.73 29.75 -13.37
C ALA A 57 3.01 30.87 -14.41
N THR A 58 2.27 30.86 -15.50
CA THR A 58 2.20 31.93 -16.49
C THR A 58 0.89 32.68 -16.33
N THR A 59 0.84 33.93 -16.75
CA THR A 59 -0.28 34.87 -16.64
C THR A 59 -1.54 34.48 -17.44
N GLU A 60 -1.58 33.30 -18.04
CA GLU A 60 -2.73 32.82 -18.80
C GLU A 60 -3.77 32.15 -17.89
N ASN A 61 -5.04 32.49 -18.13
CA ASN A 61 -6.16 31.94 -17.38
C ASN A 61 -6.27 30.41 -17.52
N TYR A 62 -6.38 29.73 -16.40
CA TYR A 62 -6.77 28.32 -16.34
C TYR A 62 -8.21 28.16 -16.84
N ASN A 63 -8.41 27.26 -17.80
CA ASN A 63 -9.76 26.89 -18.24
C ASN A 63 -10.09 25.44 -17.85
N ASN A 64 -11.35 25.07 -17.94
CA ASN A 64 -11.79 23.70 -17.54
C ASN A 64 -11.16 22.61 -18.43
N SER A 65 -10.81 22.92 -19.66
CA SER A 65 -10.12 22.01 -20.58
C SER A 65 -8.71 21.69 -20.09
N ASP A 66 -8.00 22.69 -19.58
CA ASP A 66 -6.65 22.51 -19.03
C ASP A 66 -6.69 21.58 -17.81
N ILE A 67 -7.65 21.78 -16.90
CA ILE A 67 -7.82 20.92 -15.72
C ILE A 67 -8.00 19.45 -16.13
N THR A 68 -8.89 19.19 -17.09
CA THR A 68 -9.16 17.83 -17.57
C THR A 68 -7.93 17.23 -18.24
N MET A 69 -7.19 17.99 -19.03
CA MET A 69 -5.96 17.55 -19.66
C MET A 69 -4.91 17.16 -18.61
N TYR A 70 -4.68 17.98 -17.60
CA TYR A 70 -3.71 17.67 -16.54
C TYR A 70 -4.15 16.48 -15.67
N GLN A 71 -5.44 16.29 -15.43
CA GLN A 71 -5.95 15.08 -14.77
C GLN A 71 -5.65 13.81 -15.58
N GLN A 72 -5.76 13.85 -16.90
CA GLN A 72 -5.37 12.74 -17.76
C GLN A 72 -3.86 12.54 -17.80
N LEU A 73 -3.10 13.63 -17.79
CA LEU A 73 -1.64 13.59 -17.75
C LEU A 73 -1.14 12.90 -16.47
N VAL A 74 -1.78 13.13 -15.33
CA VAL A 74 -1.46 12.42 -14.08
C VAL A 74 -1.53 10.91 -14.27
N LYS A 75 -2.53 10.39 -14.99
CA LYS A 75 -2.65 8.94 -15.27
C LYS A 75 -1.46 8.42 -16.08
N THR A 76 -1.02 9.16 -17.07
CA THR A 76 0.18 8.82 -17.85
C THR A 76 1.42 8.84 -16.95
N TYR A 77 1.54 9.84 -16.10
CA TYR A 77 2.66 10.02 -15.19
C TYR A 77 2.72 8.92 -14.10
N THR A 78 1.57 8.40 -13.64
CA THR A 78 1.55 7.25 -12.73
C THR A 78 2.12 5.98 -13.36
N SER A 79 2.04 5.83 -14.67
CA SER A 79 2.67 4.72 -15.38
C SER A 79 4.16 4.98 -15.62
N LEU A 80 4.52 6.20 -16.00
CA LEU A 80 5.90 6.59 -16.30
C LEU A 80 6.81 6.44 -15.07
N ILE A 81 6.38 6.94 -13.92
CA ILE A 81 7.18 6.91 -12.67
C ILE A 81 7.52 5.47 -12.20
N LYS A 82 6.77 4.49 -12.68
CA LYS A 82 6.95 3.05 -12.38
C LYS A 82 7.74 2.31 -13.45
N THR A 83 8.35 2.99 -14.41
CA THR A 83 9.21 2.34 -15.39
C THR A 83 10.53 1.94 -14.77
N GLU A 84 11.05 0.76 -15.17
CA GLU A 84 12.34 0.26 -14.69
C GLU A 84 13.48 1.23 -15.02
N ASP A 85 13.41 1.90 -16.17
CA ASP A 85 14.44 2.85 -16.62
C ASP A 85 14.52 4.07 -15.70
N LEU A 86 13.37 4.70 -15.39
CA LEU A 86 13.32 5.85 -14.49
C LEU A 86 13.76 5.47 -13.07
N VAL A 87 13.23 4.36 -12.56
CA VAL A 87 13.59 3.86 -11.23
C VAL A 87 15.08 3.49 -11.17
N GLY A 88 15.59 2.79 -12.19
CA GLY A 88 17.00 2.43 -12.24
C GLY A 88 17.93 3.64 -12.26
N LYS A 89 17.57 4.69 -13.01
CA LYS A 89 18.31 5.93 -13.03
C LYS A 89 18.26 6.65 -11.67
N ALA A 90 17.08 6.75 -11.07
CA ALA A 90 16.90 7.33 -9.74
C ALA A 90 17.75 6.64 -8.67
N LEU A 91 17.76 5.30 -8.67
CA LEU A 91 18.57 4.51 -7.72
C LEU A 91 20.07 4.73 -7.93
N LYS A 92 20.53 4.69 -9.19
CA LYS A 92 21.91 4.89 -9.55
C LYS A 92 22.42 6.27 -9.15
N ASP A 93 21.68 7.33 -9.47
CA ASP A 93 22.07 8.72 -9.21
C ASP A 93 22.13 9.03 -7.70
N ASN A 94 21.39 8.26 -6.89
CA ASN A 94 21.40 8.40 -5.42
C ASN A 94 22.21 7.33 -4.68
N ASN A 95 22.99 6.52 -5.39
CA ASN A 95 23.83 5.43 -4.83
C ASN A 95 23.01 4.44 -3.96
N ILE A 96 21.79 4.13 -4.39
CA ILE A 96 20.91 3.15 -3.72
C ILE A 96 21.12 1.80 -4.41
N ASP A 97 21.72 0.85 -3.69
CA ASP A 97 22.01 -0.51 -4.19
C ASP A 97 20.79 -1.42 -4.04
N LEU A 98 19.81 -1.25 -4.92
CA LEU A 98 18.59 -2.06 -5.01
C LEU A 98 18.32 -2.44 -6.47
N ASP A 99 17.73 -3.61 -6.69
CA ASP A 99 17.25 -4.03 -8.01
C ASP A 99 16.03 -3.19 -8.41
N PRO A 100 16.08 -2.46 -9.55
CA PRO A 100 14.95 -1.66 -10.03
C PRO A 100 13.64 -2.45 -10.15
N LYS A 101 13.68 -3.73 -10.53
CA LYS A 101 12.48 -4.59 -10.64
C LYS A 101 11.83 -4.82 -9.30
N ILE A 102 12.64 -5.03 -8.26
CA ILE A 102 12.13 -5.20 -6.89
C ILE A 102 11.50 -3.90 -6.42
N VAL A 103 12.14 -2.77 -6.67
CA VAL A 103 11.61 -1.45 -6.30
C VAL A 103 10.30 -1.17 -7.02
N VAL A 104 10.22 -1.37 -8.34
CA VAL A 104 8.99 -1.18 -9.13
C VAL A 104 7.84 -2.03 -8.61
N SER A 105 8.10 -3.28 -8.19
CA SER A 105 7.07 -4.17 -7.65
C SER A 105 6.45 -3.70 -6.33
N ALA A 106 7.22 -2.95 -5.52
CA ALA A 106 6.79 -2.41 -4.23
C ALA A 106 6.43 -0.91 -4.29
N LEU A 107 6.65 -0.27 -5.46
CA LEU A 107 6.31 1.12 -5.73
C LEU A 107 4.87 1.22 -6.21
N SER A 108 4.07 2.07 -5.58
CA SER A 108 2.73 2.44 -6.02
C SER A 108 2.70 3.91 -6.41
N ALA A 109 2.06 4.23 -7.53
CA ALA A 109 1.77 5.58 -7.94
C ALA A 109 0.31 5.65 -8.38
N GLU A 110 -0.45 6.53 -7.75
CA GLU A 110 -1.89 6.63 -7.93
C GLU A 110 -2.34 8.08 -8.06
N GLN A 111 -3.31 8.34 -8.93
CA GLN A 111 -3.98 9.63 -8.97
C GLN A 111 -4.97 9.73 -7.81
N ILE A 112 -4.95 10.86 -7.11
CA ILE A 112 -6.04 11.17 -6.18
C ILE A 112 -7.26 11.56 -7.02
N THR A 113 -8.33 10.80 -6.85
CA THR A 113 -9.53 10.83 -7.69
C THR A 113 -10.02 12.26 -7.96
N ASN A 114 -10.26 12.59 -9.23
CA ASN A 114 -10.74 13.88 -9.72
C ASN A 114 -9.85 15.08 -9.36
N THR A 115 -8.57 14.86 -9.15
CA THR A 115 -7.59 15.91 -8.88
C THR A 115 -6.41 15.86 -9.82
N GLN A 116 -5.58 16.90 -9.81
CA GLN A 116 -4.29 16.95 -10.47
C GLN A 116 -3.14 16.44 -9.56
N LEU A 117 -3.49 15.65 -8.55
CA LEU A 117 -2.54 15.14 -7.57
C LEU A 117 -2.21 13.69 -7.85
N MET A 118 -0.92 13.38 -7.74
CA MET A 118 -0.39 12.03 -7.77
C MET A 118 0.24 11.72 -6.41
N GLN A 119 -0.11 10.57 -5.85
CA GLN A 119 0.54 10.04 -4.66
C GLN A 119 1.48 8.91 -5.06
N VAL A 120 2.73 9.00 -4.63
CA VAL A 120 3.76 7.97 -4.82
C VAL A 120 4.07 7.36 -3.47
N LYS A 121 4.09 6.02 -3.40
CA LYS A 121 4.34 5.26 -2.17
C LYS A 121 5.33 4.15 -2.45
N TYR A 122 6.16 3.85 -1.48
CA TYR A 122 7.03 2.69 -1.49
C TYR A 122 7.04 2.01 -0.12
N ILE A 123 7.00 0.69 -0.13
CA ILE A 123 6.94 -0.12 1.09
C ILE A 123 8.22 -0.94 1.21
N SER A 124 8.93 -0.77 2.33
CA SER A 124 10.14 -1.54 2.67
C SER A 124 10.11 -2.04 4.11
N LYS A 125 11.02 -2.96 4.43
CA LYS A 125 11.32 -3.41 5.81
C LYS A 125 12.19 -2.40 6.57
N ASN A 126 12.84 -1.49 5.85
CA ASN A 126 13.68 -0.43 6.39
C ASN A 126 13.01 0.92 6.10
N LYS A 127 12.81 1.73 7.12
CA LYS A 127 12.12 3.01 7.02
C LYS A 127 12.95 4.07 6.29
N GLU A 128 14.28 4.04 6.46
CA GLU A 128 15.20 4.93 5.76
C GLU A 128 15.23 4.59 4.27
N GLU A 129 15.29 3.31 3.93
CA GLU A 129 15.20 2.84 2.54
C GLU A 129 13.88 3.30 1.91
N ALA A 130 12.75 3.12 2.61
CA ALA A 130 11.45 3.55 2.09
C ALA A 130 11.44 5.05 1.76
N ALA A 131 11.95 5.88 2.65
CA ALA A 131 12.00 7.33 2.44
C ALA A 131 12.97 7.74 1.32
N ASN A 132 14.17 7.14 1.29
CA ASN A 132 15.19 7.46 0.30
C ASN A 132 14.75 7.06 -1.12
N VAL A 133 14.13 5.89 -1.28
CA VAL A 133 13.61 5.43 -2.58
C VAL A 133 12.53 6.36 -3.10
N VAL A 134 11.51 6.71 -2.28
CA VAL A 134 10.46 7.64 -2.71
C VAL A 134 11.04 8.98 -3.10
N LYS A 135 11.97 9.50 -2.30
CA LYS A 135 12.65 10.77 -2.59
C LYS A 135 13.40 10.70 -3.93
N ALA A 136 14.26 9.71 -4.11
CA ALA A 136 15.06 9.55 -5.32
C ALA A 136 14.19 9.42 -6.58
N VAL A 137 13.13 8.59 -6.52
CA VAL A 137 12.23 8.37 -7.65
C VAL A 137 11.41 9.62 -7.96
N THR A 138 10.93 10.34 -6.96
CA THR A 138 10.15 11.58 -7.21
C THR A 138 11.02 12.71 -7.74
N ASP A 139 12.25 12.87 -7.25
CA ASP A 139 13.18 13.89 -7.73
C ASP A 139 13.58 13.63 -9.19
N GLU A 140 13.91 12.38 -9.55
CA GLU A 140 14.21 12.01 -10.93
C GLU A 140 12.99 12.14 -11.84
N PHE A 141 11.81 11.76 -11.36
CA PHE A 141 10.56 11.94 -12.12
C PHE A 141 10.28 13.41 -12.45
N ILE A 142 10.46 14.33 -11.49
CA ILE A 142 10.27 15.76 -11.73
C ILE A 142 11.23 16.27 -12.82
N LYS A 143 12.48 15.85 -12.76
CA LYS A 143 13.51 16.22 -13.73
C LYS A 143 13.17 15.71 -15.15
N GLU A 144 12.73 14.46 -15.26
CA GLU A 144 12.36 13.87 -16.54
C GLU A 144 11.03 14.42 -17.09
N SER A 145 10.04 14.65 -16.23
CA SER A 145 8.73 15.16 -16.64
C SER A 145 8.79 16.52 -17.30
N SER A 146 9.71 17.38 -16.84
CA SER A 146 9.95 18.72 -17.42
C SER A 146 10.43 18.65 -18.86
N ALA A 147 11.14 17.59 -19.24
CA ALA A 147 11.64 17.38 -20.61
C ALA A 147 10.58 16.82 -21.56
N LEU A 148 9.58 16.12 -21.03
CA LEU A 148 8.58 15.40 -21.82
C LEU A 148 7.47 16.30 -22.36
N ILE A 149 6.98 17.23 -21.53
CA ILE A 149 5.83 18.08 -21.90
C ILE A 149 6.14 19.53 -21.59
N LYS A 150 6.21 20.35 -22.66
CA LYS A 150 6.35 21.79 -22.53
C LYS A 150 5.14 22.36 -21.78
N ASN A 151 5.38 23.27 -20.84
CA ASN A 151 4.39 23.95 -20.02
C ASN A 151 3.68 23.06 -18.96
N ALA A 152 4.04 21.80 -18.81
CA ALA A 152 3.63 21.02 -17.65
C ALA A 152 4.66 21.18 -16.53
N ASP A 153 4.18 21.54 -15.34
CA ASP A 153 4.99 21.70 -14.16
C ASP A 153 4.58 20.64 -13.11
N VAL A 154 5.56 19.98 -12.54
CA VAL A 154 5.35 18.99 -11.49
C VAL A 154 6.02 19.48 -10.21
N LYS A 155 5.22 19.65 -9.16
CA LYS A 155 5.70 20.16 -7.86
C LYS A 155 5.40 19.20 -6.74
N ILE A 156 6.35 19.04 -5.82
CA ILE A 156 6.12 18.33 -4.56
C ILE A 156 5.27 19.22 -3.66
N ILE A 157 4.08 18.77 -3.30
CA ILE A 157 3.20 19.44 -2.33
C ILE A 157 3.25 18.81 -0.94
N GLU A 158 3.59 17.52 -0.88
CA GLU A 158 3.88 16.84 0.36
C GLU A 158 5.20 16.06 0.20
N SER A 159 6.23 16.56 0.89
CA SER A 159 7.56 15.94 0.86
C SER A 159 7.56 14.62 1.64
N VAL A 160 8.47 13.75 1.25
CA VAL A 160 8.69 12.47 1.93
C VAL A 160 9.03 12.71 3.40
N LYS A 161 8.33 12.01 4.28
CA LYS A 161 8.64 11.96 5.72
C LYS A 161 9.13 10.56 6.08
N LEU A 162 10.05 10.50 7.03
CA LEU A 162 10.47 9.21 7.58
C LEU A 162 9.29 8.55 8.31
N PRO A 163 8.87 7.34 7.92
CA PRO A 163 7.74 6.70 8.58
C PRO A 163 8.07 6.32 10.03
N GLU A 164 7.24 6.77 10.96
CA GLU A 164 7.41 6.48 12.39
C GLU A 164 6.85 5.11 12.78
N ASN A 165 5.76 4.70 12.14
CA ASN A 165 5.03 3.49 12.47
C ASN A 165 4.99 2.52 11.28
N PRO A 166 5.08 1.20 11.53
CA PRO A 166 4.91 0.21 10.47
C PRO A 166 3.45 0.16 9.99
N VAL A 167 3.25 -0.01 8.68
CA VAL A 167 1.94 -0.23 8.06
C VAL A 167 1.51 -1.70 8.07
N SER A 168 2.44 -2.62 8.26
CA SER A 168 2.19 -4.06 8.35
C SER A 168 3.12 -4.71 9.38
N PRO A 169 2.63 -5.70 10.16
CA PRO A 169 1.24 -6.13 10.28
C PRO A 169 0.36 -5.07 10.97
N ASN A 170 -0.87 -4.92 10.49
CA ASN A 170 -1.81 -3.98 11.09
C ASN A 170 -2.38 -4.57 12.40
N LYS A 171 -1.68 -4.33 13.51
CA LYS A 171 -2.01 -4.88 14.83
C LYS A 171 -3.44 -4.49 15.27
N LYS A 172 -3.92 -3.28 14.91
CA LYS A 172 -5.27 -2.82 15.25
C LYS A 172 -6.33 -3.62 14.52
N MET A 173 -6.14 -3.90 13.23
CA MET A 173 -7.07 -4.70 12.42
C MET A 173 -7.08 -6.15 12.86
N ASN A 174 -5.93 -6.75 13.17
CA ASN A 174 -5.84 -8.13 13.66
C ASN A 174 -6.56 -8.30 15.00
N ILE A 175 -6.47 -7.32 15.90
CA ILE A 175 -7.22 -7.30 17.18
C ILE A 175 -8.72 -7.11 16.92
N ALA A 176 -9.12 -6.26 15.97
CA ALA A 176 -10.53 -6.04 15.62
C ALA A 176 -11.16 -7.33 15.05
N ILE A 177 -10.48 -8.01 14.12
CA ILE A 177 -10.96 -9.28 13.54
C ILE A 177 -11.13 -10.35 14.63
N SER A 178 -10.19 -10.45 15.58
CA SER A 178 -10.30 -11.38 16.71
C SER A 178 -11.48 -11.08 17.64
N LYS A 179 -11.89 -9.80 17.74
CA LYS A 179 -13.08 -9.39 18.51
C LYS A 179 -14.41 -9.70 17.78
N ILE A 180 -14.44 -9.54 16.45
CA ILE A 180 -15.64 -9.80 15.63
C ILE A 180 -15.94 -11.30 15.57
N GLY A 181 -14.91 -12.15 15.45
CA GLY A 181 -15.07 -13.60 15.52
C GLY A 181 -15.71 -14.09 16.83
N ARG A 182 -15.54 -13.33 17.92
CA ARG A 182 -16.15 -13.66 19.22
C ARG A 182 -17.64 -13.28 19.30
N ALA A 183 -18.08 -12.26 18.56
CA ALA A 183 -19.48 -11.80 18.59
C ALA A 183 -20.44 -12.75 17.85
N HIS A 184 -19.95 -13.55 16.91
CA HIS A 184 -20.79 -14.44 16.08
C HIS A 184 -21.07 -15.81 16.70
N VAL A 185 -20.50 -16.10 17.87
CA VAL A 185 -20.69 -17.38 18.59
C VAL A 185 -21.84 -17.29 19.60
N TRP A 186 -22.48 -16.14 19.79
CA TRP A 186 -23.51 -15.89 20.82
C TRP A 186 -24.85 -15.40 20.29
N THR A 187 -25.25 -15.77 19.04
CA THR A 187 -26.64 -15.58 18.55
C THR A 187 -27.22 -16.89 18.07
#